data_f050e1061545ef8a41f1357a7884dd06
#
_entry.id   f050e1061545ef8a41f1357a7884dd06
#
_cell.length_a   1.000
_cell.length_b   1.000
_cell.length_c   1.000
_cell.angle_alpha   90.00
_cell.angle_beta   90.00
_cell.angle_gamma   90.00
#
_symmetry.space_group_name_H-M   'P 1'
#
loop_
_entity.id
_entity.type
_entity.pdbx_description
1 polymer ?
#
loop_
_entity_poly.entity_id
_entity_poly.type
_entity_poly.pdbx_seq_one_letter_code
_entity_poly.pdbx_strand_id
1 'polypeptide(L)'
;VKPNGDILIAGGGIGGLTAALALLRRGFPVKVFEQSRELKEVGAGLTLSQGAMRCLAGLGLEDATEAIIARTSGFPFLHYRTGRLLAGAFAMAGAPARP
;
A
#
# COMPACT_ATOMS: atom_id res chain seq x y z
N VAL A 1 -24.87 7.81 7.43
CA VAL A 1 -25.05 7.86 8.88
C VAL A 1 -23.76 8.34 9.51
N LYS A 2 -23.83 9.43 10.25
CA LYS A 2 -22.69 9.93 11.03
C LYS A 2 -22.64 9.20 12.36
N PRO A 3 -21.47 8.67 12.76
CA PRO A 3 -21.35 8.04 14.07
C PRO A 3 -21.45 9.08 15.19
N ASN A 4 -21.96 8.65 16.33
CA ASN A 4 -21.94 9.42 17.56
C ASN A 4 -20.57 9.26 18.24
N GLY A 5 -19.63 10.10 17.86
CA GLY A 5 -18.28 10.07 18.40
C GLY A 5 -17.22 9.64 17.40
N ASP A 6 -15.99 9.61 17.86
CA ASP A 6 -14.85 9.29 17.03
C ASP A 6 -14.70 7.78 16.80
N ILE A 7 -14.28 7.41 15.61
CA ILE A 7 -13.81 6.06 15.33
C ILE A 7 -12.37 5.97 15.80
N LEU A 8 -12.07 5.00 16.63
CA LEU A 8 -10.74 4.80 17.21
C LEU A 8 -9.99 3.73 16.42
N ILE A 9 -8.77 4.05 16.01
CA ILE A 9 -7.89 3.12 15.30
C ILE A 9 -6.65 2.89 16.15
N ALA A 10 -6.39 1.65 16.47
CA ALA A 10 -5.18 1.24 17.18
C ALA A 10 -4.10 0.84 16.15
N GLY A 11 -3.07 1.63 16.07
CA GLY A 11 -1.95 1.44 15.15
C GLY A 11 -1.89 2.48 14.04
N GLY A 12 -0.75 3.18 13.95
CA GLY A 12 -0.45 4.20 12.94
C GLY A 12 0.45 3.70 11.80
N GLY A 13 0.42 2.40 11.52
CA GLY A 13 1.08 1.84 10.35
C GLY A 13 0.29 2.08 9.06
N ILE A 14 0.71 1.46 7.97
CA ILE A 14 0.07 1.61 6.66
C ILE A 14 -1.42 1.28 6.71
N GLY A 15 -1.79 0.16 7.35
CA GLY A 15 -3.18 -0.26 7.45
C GLY A 15 -4.04 0.73 8.23
N GLY A 16 -3.57 1.15 9.40
CA GLY A 16 -4.27 2.10 10.26
C GLY A 16 -4.42 3.46 9.62
N LEU A 17 -3.35 3.99 9.03
CA LEU A 17 -3.40 5.30 8.37
C LEU A 17 -4.26 5.28 7.10
N THR A 18 -4.23 4.18 6.34
CA THR A 18 -5.08 4.02 5.16
C THR A 18 -6.56 3.97 5.56
N ALA A 19 -6.90 3.21 6.59
CA ALA A 19 -8.25 3.14 7.12
C ALA A 19 -8.72 4.52 7.64
N ALA A 20 -7.85 5.22 8.37
CA ALA A 20 -8.15 6.56 8.87
C ALA A 20 -8.47 7.52 7.72
N LEU A 21 -7.64 7.54 6.69
CA LEU A 21 -7.85 8.41 5.54
C LEU A 21 -9.15 8.07 4.81
N ALA A 22 -9.44 6.79 4.59
CA ALA A 22 -10.66 6.35 3.94
C ALA A 22 -11.91 6.78 4.73
N LEU A 23 -11.88 6.64 6.04
CA LEU A 23 -12.99 7.04 6.91
C LEU A 23 -13.15 8.56 6.95
N LEU A 24 -12.06 9.31 7.07
CA LEU A 24 -12.09 10.78 7.04
C LEU A 24 -12.68 11.30 5.74
N ARG A 25 -12.33 10.72 4.61
CA ARG A 25 -12.86 11.10 3.32
C ARG A 25 -14.37 10.84 3.18
N ARG A 26 -14.92 9.97 3.99
CA ARG A 26 -16.35 9.67 4.06
C ARG A 26 -17.09 10.47 5.16
N GLY A 27 -16.37 11.37 5.82
CA GLY A 27 -16.95 12.26 6.83
C GLY A 27 -17.00 11.70 8.25
N PHE A 28 -16.32 10.59 8.51
CA PHE A 28 -16.24 10.04 9.86
C PHE A 28 -15.08 10.66 10.63
N PRO A 29 -15.28 11.11 11.87
CA PRO A 29 -14.20 11.56 12.71
C PRO A 29 -13.38 10.36 13.19
N VAL A 30 -12.05 10.48 13.15
CA VAL A 30 -11.15 9.37 13.45
C VAL A 30 -10.05 9.84 14.40
N LYS A 31 -9.68 8.98 15.35
CA LYS A 31 -8.48 9.11 16.16
C LYS A 31 -7.61 7.88 15.98
N VAL A 32 -6.33 8.11 15.71
CA VAL A 32 -5.33 7.04 15.55
C VAL A 32 -4.40 7.05 16.77
N PHE A 33 -4.23 5.89 17.36
CA PHE A 33 -3.30 5.69 18.48
C PHE A 33 -2.14 4.84 18.03
N GLU A 34 -0.93 5.37 18.18
CA GLU A 34 0.30 4.70 17.79
C GLU A 34 1.26 4.61 18.99
N GLN A 35 1.82 3.42 19.21
CA GLN A 35 2.73 3.17 20.32
C GLN A 35 4.11 3.81 20.12
N SER A 36 4.55 4.00 18.88
CA SER A 36 5.81 4.66 18.55
C SER A 36 5.71 6.17 18.77
N ARG A 37 6.77 6.76 19.27
CA ARG A 37 6.83 8.22 19.50
C ARG A 37 6.85 9.01 18.20
N GLU A 38 7.35 8.43 17.13
CA GLU A 38 7.45 9.05 15.82
C GLU A 38 6.92 8.11 14.75
N LEU A 39 6.25 8.67 13.75
CA LEU A 39 5.91 7.94 12.54
C LEU A 39 7.14 7.90 11.64
N LYS A 40 7.78 6.75 11.57
CA LYS A 40 8.97 6.53 10.75
C LYS A 40 8.77 5.40 9.79
N GLU A 41 9.50 5.43 8.70
CA GLU A 41 9.65 4.28 7.83
C GLU A 41 10.42 3.20 8.56
N VAL A 42 9.80 2.03 8.73
CA VAL A 42 10.40 0.87 9.37
C VAL A 42 10.34 -0.30 8.40
N GLY A 43 11.47 -0.93 8.18
CA GLY A 43 11.57 -2.08 7.30
C GLY A 43 12.35 -1.81 6.03
N ALA A 44 12.54 -2.85 5.23
CA ALA A 44 13.39 -2.83 4.05
C ALA A 44 12.67 -2.38 2.77
N GLY A 45 11.37 -2.46 2.74
CA GLY A 45 10.60 -2.07 1.57
C GLY A 45 9.20 -2.66 1.56
N LEU A 46 8.38 -2.17 0.66
CA LEU A 46 7.00 -2.59 0.47
C LEU A 46 6.71 -2.70 -1.02
N THR A 47 6.07 -3.79 -1.40
CA THR A 47 5.58 -3.98 -2.75
C THR A 47 4.09 -3.69 -2.80
N LEU A 48 3.67 -2.83 -3.71
CA LEU A 48 2.28 -2.51 -3.93
C LEU A 48 1.76 -3.21 -5.17
N SER A 49 0.65 -3.93 -5.01
CA SER A 49 -0.07 -4.54 -6.12
C SER A 49 -0.82 -3.47 -6.93
N GLN A 50 -1.29 -3.84 -8.11
CA GLN A 50 -2.14 -2.98 -8.93
C GLN A 50 -3.42 -2.58 -8.19
N GLY A 51 -4.01 -3.51 -7.43
CA GLY A 51 -5.18 -3.23 -6.60
C GLY A 51 -4.90 -2.21 -5.51
N ALA A 52 -3.75 -2.33 -4.83
CA ALA A 52 -3.33 -1.38 -3.83
C ALA A 52 -3.12 0.02 -4.43
N MET A 53 -2.51 0.10 -5.61
CA MET A 53 -2.31 1.38 -6.32
C MET A 53 -3.65 2.03 -6.67
N ARG A 54 -4.62 1.26 -7.11
CA ARG A 54 -5.98 1.79 -7.36
C ARG A 54 -6.66 2.30 -6.10
N CYS A 55 -6.50 1.61 -4.98
CA CYS A 55 -7.04 2.07 -3.70
C CYS A 55 -6.42 3.40 -3.28
N LEU A 56 -5.11 3.53 -3.39
CA LEU A 56 -4.41 4.78 -3.05
C LEU A 56 -4.84 5.92 -3.97
N ALA A 57 -5.00 5.67 -5.26
CA ALA A 57 -5.51 6.66 -6.21
C ALA A 57 -6.93 7.10 -5.83
N GLY A 58 -7.80 6.17 -5.45
CA GLY A 58 -9.15 6.46 -4.97
C GLY A 58 -9.18 7.30 -3.69
N LEU A 59 -8.12 7.25 -2.89
CA LEU A 59 -7.94 8.09 -1.70
C LEU A 59 -7.26 9.44 -2.00
N GLY A 60 -7.00 9.75 -3.26
CA GLY A 60 -6.36 11.00 -3.66
C GLY A 60 -4.84 11.00 -3.48
N LEU A 61 -4.23 9.83 -3.36
CA LEU A 61 -2.79 9.68 -3.10
C LEU A 61 -1.99 9.29 -4.35
N GLU A 62 -2.57 9.39 -5.54
CA GLU A 62 -1.90 8.95 -6.77
C GLU A 62 -0.58 9.70 -6.99
N ASP A 63 -0.60 11.03 -6.99
CA ASP A 63 0.60 11.84 -7.21
C ASP A 63 1.63 11.65 -6.11
N ALA A 64 1.20 11.59 -4.85
CA ALA A 64 2.11 11.37 -3.72
C ALA A 64 2.78 10.00 -3.81
N THR A 65 2.04 8.99 -4.25
CA THR A 65 2.58 7.64 -4.43
C THR A 65 3.56 7.59 -5.59
N GLU A 66 3.19 8.15 -6.74
CA GLU A 66 4.07 8.20 -7.92
C GLU A 66 5.40 8.89 -7.63
N ALA A 67 5.41 9.87 -6.74
CA ALA A 67 6.63 10.60 -6.39
C ALA A 67 7.68 9.76 -5.65
N ILE A 68 7.26 8.67 -5.02
CA ILE A 68 8.15 7.88 -4.15
C ILE A 68 8.33 6.42 -4.59
N ILE A 69 7.54 5.93 -5.55
CA ILE A 69 7.64 4.53 -5.98
C ILE A 69 8.78 4.31 -6.96
N ALA A 70 9.34 3.09 -6.93
CA ALA A 70 10.19 2.57 -7.98
C ALA A 70 9.40 1.51 -8.76
N ARG A 71 9.28 1.69 -10.07
CA ARG A 71 8.58 0.72 -10.92
C ARG A 71 9.51 -0.43 -11.28
N THR A 72 8.99 -1.64 -11.21
CA THR A 72 9.71 -2.84 -11.61
C THR A 72 8.96 -3.55 -12.74
N SER A 73 9.68 -4.34 -13.51
CA SER A 73 9.08 -5.15 -14.58
C SER A 73 8.38 -6.41 -14.07
N GLY A 74 8.41 -6.64 -12.76
CA GLY A 74 7.85 -7.80 -12.10
C GLY A 74 8.91 -8.57 -11.33
N PHE A 75 8.47 -9.62 -10.66
CA PHE A 75 9.36 -10.50 -9.88
C PHE A 75 9.38 -11.86 -10.53
N PRO A 76 10.55 -12.37 -10.95
CA PRO A 76 10.66 -13.73 -11.44
C PRO A 76 10.55 -14.72 -10.28
N PHE A 77 9.80 -15.78 -10.49
CA PHE A 77 9.79 -16.92 -9.59
C PHE A 77 10.76 -17.99 -10.12
N LEU A 78 11.76 -18.30 -9.35
CA LEU A 78 12.79 -19.27 -9.73
C LEU A 78 12.66 -20.54 -8.90
N HIS A 79 12.92 -21.67 -9.54
CA HIS A 79 12.97 -22.93 -8.83
C HIS A 79 14.19 -22.93 -7.87
N TYR A 80 13.95 -23.30 -6.63
CA TYR A 80 14.96 -23.16 -5.58
C TYR A 80 16.22 -24.01 -5.77
N ARG A 81 16.12 -25.15 -6.47
CA ARG A 81 17.25 -26.03 -6.73
C ARG A 81 17.99 -25.71 -8.02
N THR A 82 17.26 -25.44 -9.09
CA THR A 82 17.81 -25.34 -10.44
C THR A 82 18.02 -23.92 -10.91
N GLY A 83 17.40 -22.93 -10.25
CA GLY A 83 17.36 -21.54 -10.72
C GLY A 83 16.50 -21.35 -11.97
N ARG A 84 15.78 -22.38 -12.40
CA ARG A 84 14.93 -22.32 -13.58
C ARG A 84 13.77 -21.34 -13.37
N LEU A 85 13.52 -20.49 -14.36
CA LEU A 85 12.38 -19.58 -14.34
C LEU A 85 11.06 -20.37 -14.40
N LEU A 86 10.21 -20.14 -13.41
CA LEU A 86 8.88 -20.73 -13.38
C LEU A 86 7.91 -19.85 -14.17
N ALA A 87 6.91 -20.49 -14.81
CA ALA A 87 5.84 -19.77 -15.49
C ALA A 87 5.00 -18.97 -14.48
N GLY A 88 4.44 -17.83 -14.91
CA GLY A 88 3.56 -17.02 -14.07
C GLY A 88 4.26 -16.00 -13.18
N ALA A 89 5.38 -15.46 -13.63
CA ALA A 89 6.01 -14.32 -12.94
C ALA A 89 4.99 -13.20 -12.70
N PHE A 90 4.97 -12.68 -11.49
CA PHE A 90 4.05 -11.62 -11.09
C PHE A 90 4.38 -10.32 -11.84
N ALA A 91 3.43 -9.86 -12.67
CA ALA A 91 3.58 -8.60 -13.39
C ALA A 91 3.11 -7.44 -12.53
N MET A 92 3.95 -6.42 -12.38
CA MET A 92 3.61 -5.20 -11.67
C MET A 92 2.84 -4.24 -12.57
N ALA A 93 1.97 -3.43 -11.97
CA ALA A 93 1.24 -2.39 -12.70
C ALA A 93 2.22 -1.43 -13.39
N GLY A 94 1.97 -1.16 -14.67
CA GLY A 94 2.81 -0.27 -15.46
C GLY A 94 4.13 -0.87 -15.94
N ALA A 95 4.34 -2.16 -15.72
CA ALA A 95 5.46 -2.84 -16.36
C ALA A 95 5.23 -2.90 -17.88
N PRO A 96 6.25 -2.59 -18.69
CA PRO A 96 6.10 -2.77 -20.14
C PRO A 96 5.87 -4.26 -20.44
N ALA A 97 4.99 -4.53 -21.39
CA ALA A 97 4.81 -5.89 -21.86
C ALA A 97 6.16 -6.41 -22.39
N ARG A 98 6.57 -7.58 -21.90
CA ARG A 98 7.77 -8.21 -22.45
C ARG A 98 7.50 -8.61 -23.90
N PRO A 99 8.45 -8.39 -24.79
CA PRO A 99 8.33 -8.90 -26.14
C PRO A 99 8.27 -10.42 -26.17
#